data_66930dbb7eba6bc56620c8e107cf1fef
#
_entry.id   66930dbb7eba6bc56620c8e107cf1fef
#
_cell.length_a   1.000
_cell.length_b   1.000
_cell.length_c   1.000
_cell.angle_alpha   90.00
_cell.angle_beta   90.00
_cell.angle_gamma   90.00
#
_symmetry.space_group_name_H-M   'P 1'
#
loop_
_entity.id
_entity.type
_entity.pdbx_description
1 polymer ?
#
loop_
_entity_poly.entity_id
_entity_poly.type
_entity_poly.pdbx_seq_one_letter_code
_entity_poly.pdbx_strand_id
1 'polypeptide(L)'
;MKRKHSFWLIFFLVIIFGVLSFIYFSSNFPEVKTGIKNISIVHSVLLLMFLCAIVILNRRIFKPNLLICSALFWAVLGLVLFSAYTYRFELRQFGSRLSIELNPSKAVIESSRSVSIRSNKSGHFVIEAFVTQAGQAHPVQFLIDTGASDVILSPAVASRLGFGIESLNFNKPYQTANGIVLAAPVRISRIQIGKVFVNDVRASVNGIETGNSLLGMSFLERLSSVEFKQDILTLKP
;
A
#
# COMPACT_ATOMS: atom_id res chain seq x y z
N MET A 1 -14.29 -36.22 -50.97
CA MET A 1 -14.79 -34.84 -50.85
C MET A 1 -15.77 -34.59 -49.69
N LYS A 2 -16.37 -35.58 -49.04
CA LYS A 2 -17.40 -35.39 -47.98
C LYS A 2 -16.88 -34.93 -46.57
N ARG A 3 -15.57 -34.97 -46.32
CA ARG A 3 -15.00 -34.68 -44.98
C ARG A 3 -14.76 -33.18 -44.64
N LYS A 4 -14.78 -32.32 -45.70
CA LYS A 4 -14.59 -30.87 -45.52
C LYS A 4 -15.84 -30.16 -44.98
N HIS A 5 -17.04 -30.60 -45.40
CA HIS A 5 -18.28 -29.96 -44.97
C HIS A 5 -18.65 -30.22 -43.52
N SER A 6 -18.34 -31.41 -42.99
CA SER A 6 -18.60 -31.72 -41.57
C SER A 6 -17.80 -30.84 -40.62
N PHE A 7 -16.61 -30.41 -41.03
CA PHE A 7 -15.74 -29.56 -40.21
C PHE A 7 -16.29 -28.11 -40.10
N TRP A 8 -16.74 -27.54 -41.21
CA TRP A 8 -17.36 -26.22 -41.23
C TRP A 8 -18.68 -26.19 -40.47
N LEU A 9 -19.45 -27.28 -40.50
CA LEU A 9 -20.67 -27.42 -39.71
C LEU A 9 -20.39 -27.40 -38.20
N ILE A 10 -19.36 -28.12 -37.70
CA ILE A 10 -18.99 -28.12 -36.31
C ILE A 10 -18.46 -26.73 -35.88
N PHE A 11 -17.66 -26.08 -36.72
CA PHE A 11 -17.16 -24.72 -36.46
C PHE A 11 -18.31 -23.70 -36.32
N PHE A 12 -19.27 -23.70 -37.23
CA PHE A 12 -20.45 -22.84 -37.14
C PHE A 12 -21.31 -23.16 -35.92
N LEU A 13 -21.48 -24.43 -35.57
CA LEU A 13 -22.23 -24.86 -34.39
C LEU A 13 -21.56 -24.34 -33.07
N VAL A 14 -20.26 -24.37 -32.96
CA VAL A 14 -19.54 -23.85 -31.81
C VAL A 14 -19.68 -22.33 -31.69
N ILE A 15 -19.59 -21.61 -32.81
CA ILE A 15 -19.82 -20.15 -32.84
C ILE A 15 -21.24 -19.80 -32.43
N ILE A 16 -22.23 -20.49 -33.03
CA ILE A 16 -23.67 -20.27 -32.73
C ILE A 16 -23.94 -20.57 -31.25
N PHE A 17 -23.41 -21.66 -30.72
CA PHE A 17 -23.55 -22.00 -29.29
C PHE A 17 -22.88 -20.94 -28.36
N GLY A 18 -21.70 -20.44 -28.73
CA GLY A 18 -21.03 -19.35 -28.00
C GLY A 18 -21.85 -18.06 -28.00
N VAL A 19 -22.39 -17.67 -29.15
CA VAL A 19 -23.24 -16.49 -29.28
C VAL A 19 -24.56 -16.64 -28.52
N LEU A 20 -25.21 -17.80 -28.62
CA LEU A 20 -26.47 -18.09 -27.88
C LEU A 20 -26.24 -18.14 -26.37
N SER A 21 -25.13 -18.74 -25.90
CA SER A 21 -24.74 -18.74 -24.49
C SER A 21 -24.49 -17.32 -23.98
N PHE A 22 -23.84 -16.48 -24.79
CA PHE A 22 -23.61 -15.08 -24.47
C PHE A 22 -24.91 -14.27 -24.36
N ILE A 23 -25.82 -14.45 -25.30
CA ILE A 23 -27.14 -13.78 -25.30
C ILE A 23 -27.96 -14.23 -24.09
N TYR A 24 -27.98 -15.54 -23.80
CA TYR A 24 -28.69 -16.10 -22.66
C TYR A 24 -28.14 -15.54 -21.33
N PHE A 25 -26.83 -15.52 -21.17
CA PHE A 25 -26.17 -14.97 -19.97
C PHE A 25 -26.41 -13.46 -19.82
N SER A 26 -26.34 -12.72 -20.92
CA SER A 26 -26.59 -11.28 -20.97
C SER A 26 -28.04 -10.90 -20.64
N SER A 27 -29.04 -11.77 -20.95
CA SER A 27 -30.43 -11.48 -20.64
C SER A 27 -30.86 -11.84 -19.24
N ASN A 28 -30.27 -12.89 -18.64
CA ASN A 28 -30.67 -13.39 -17.34
C ASN A 28 -29.86 -12.75 -16.16
N PHE A 29 -28.75 -12.08 -16.44
CA PHE A 29 -27.92 -11.41 -15.43
C PHE A 29 -27.64 -9.94 -15.80
N PRO A 30 -28.65 -9.04 -15.71
CA PRO A 30 -28.51 -7.63 -16.09
C PRO A 30 -27.50 -6.85 -15.23
N GLU A 31 -27.26 -7.26 -14.00
CA GLU A 31 -26.26 -6.62 -13.11
C GLU A 31 -24.81 -6.74 -13.61
N VAL A 32 -24.55 -7.69 -14.50
CA VAL A 32 -23.23 -7.87 -15.14
C VAL A 32 -22.93 -6.76 -16.16
N LYS A 33 -23.92 -5.95 -16.56
CA LYS A 33 -23.77 -4.90 -17.59
C LYS A 33 -23.08 -3.61 -17.12
N THR A 34 -22.95 -3.36 -15.83
CA THR A 34 -22.57 -2.03 -15.32
C THR A 34 -21.11 -1.88 -14.91
N GLY A 35 -20.22 -2.82 -15.19
CA GLY A 35 -18.82 -2.72 -14.77
C GLY A 35 -17.81 -3.01 -15.87
N ILE A 36 -16.87 -2.09 -16.07
CA ILE A 36 -15.68 -2.20 -16.95
C ILE A 36 -14.90 -3.52 -16.76
N LYS A 37 -15.09 -4.21 -15.63
CA LYS A 37 -14.48 -5.52 -15.33
C LYS A 37 -15.00 -6.67 -16.23
N ASN A 38 -16.19 -6.56 -16.80
CA ASN A 38 -16.81 -7.65 -17.54
C ASN A 38 -16.39 -7.71 -19.01
N ILE A 39 -15.95 -6.59 -19.57
CA ILE A 39 -15.37 -6.55 -20.93
C ILE A 39 -14.10 -7.41 -20.98
N SER A 40 -13.31 -7.45 -19.92
CA SER A 40 -12.10 -8.26 -19.86
C SER A 40 -12.38 -9.76 -19.85
N ILE A 41 -13.46 -10.22 -19.20
CA ILE A 41 -13.86 -11.64 -19.16
C ILE A 41 -14.33 -12.09 -20.54
N VAL A 42 -15.15 -11.30 -21.22
CA VAL A 42 -15.64 -11.60 -22.57
C VAL A 42 -14.48 -11.68 -23.57
N HIS A 43 -13.53 -10.74 -23.52
CA HIS A 43 -12.32 -10.78 -24.36
C HIS A 43 -11.48 -12.03 -24.07
N SER A 44 -11.31 -12.41 -22.80
CA SER A 44 -10.54 -13.59 -22.42
C SER A 44 -11.18 -14.89 -22.93
N VAL A 45 -12.51 -15.00 -22.85
CA VAL A 45 -13.25 -16.16 -23.37
C VAL A 45 -13.18 -16.23 -24.89
N LEU A 46 -13.33 -15.10 -25.60
CA LEU A 46 -13.21 -15.03 -27.07
C LEU A 46 -11.78 -15.38 -27.51
N LEU A 47 -10.76 -14.89 -26.81
CA LEU A 47 -9.36 -15.19 -27.12
C LEU A 47 -9.05 -16.67 -26.89
N LEU A 48 -9.57 -17.27 -25.82
CA LEU A 48 -9.43 -18.70 -25.54
C LEU A 48 -10.11 -19.55 -26.64
N MET A 49 -11.33 -19.19 -27.05
CA MET A 49 -12.02 -19.87 -28.16
C MET A 49 -11.27 -19.74 -29.48
N PHE A 50 -10.70 -18.57 -29.77
CA PHE A 50 -9.88 -18.35 -30.97
C PHE A 50 -8.62 -19.20 -30.97
N LEU A 51 -7.90 -19.29 -29.83
CA LEU A 51 -6.73 -20.15 -29.66
C LEU A 51 -7.09 -21.63 -29.81
N CYS A 52 -8.17 -22.10 -29.21
CA CYS A 52 -8.67 -23.45 -29.39
C CYS A 52 -9.00 -23.77 -30.87
N ALA A 53 -9.61 -22.83 -31.57
CA ALA A 53 -9.92 -22.97 -32.99
C ALA A 53 -8.64 -23.11 -33.85
N ILE A 54 -7.61 -22.30 -33.58
CA ILE A 54 -6.30 -22.41 -34.26
C ILE A 54 -5.67 -23.79 -34.05
N VAL A 55 -5.65 -24.30 -32.79
CA VAL A 55 -5.10 -25.62 -32.47
C VAL A 55 -5.86 -26.74 -33.21
N ILE A 56 -7.19 -26.68 -33.25
CA ILE A 56 -8.03 -27.66 -33.94
C ILE A 56 -7.83 -27.59 -35.46
N LEU A 57 -7.68 -26.42 -36.06
CA LEU A 57 -7.45 -26.20 -37.47
C LEU A 57 -6.08 -26.74 -37.91
N ASN A 58 -5.04 -26.59 -37.05
CA ASN A 58 -3.68 -26.98 -37.36
C ASN A 58 -3.30 -28.41 -36.90
N ARG A 59 -4.25 -29.20 -36.40
CA ARG A 59 -3.97 -30.55 -35.84
C ARG A 59 -3.26 -31.52 -36.78
N ARG A 60 -3.24 -31.25 -38.10
CA ARG A 60 -2.52 -32.07 -39.09
C ARG A 60 -1.01 -31.91 -39.07
N ILE A 61 -0.52 -30.85 -38.51
CA ILE A 61 0.92 -30.50 -38.44
C ILE A 61 1.55 -31.02 -37.16
N PHE A 62 0.75 -31.32 -36.11
CA PHE A 62 1.26 -31.69 -34.80
C PHE A 62 1.32 -33.22 -34.60
N LYS A 63 2.50 -33.72 -34.30
CA LYS A 63 2.70 -35.05 -33.78
C LYS A 63 2.02 -35.15 -32.39
N PRO A 64 1.40 -36.32 -32.03
CA PRO A 64 0.65 -36.44 -30.76
C PRO A 64 1.46 -36.07 -29.51
N ASN A 65 2.76 -36.37 -29.50
CA ASN A 65 3.66 -36.05 -28.39
C ASN A 65 3.84 -34.51 -28.21
N LEU A 66 3.84 -33.75 -29.31
CA LEU A 66 3.91 -32.27 -29.23
C LEU A 66 2.62 -31.64 -28.72
N LEU A 67 1.46 -32.23 -29.01
CA LEU A 67 0.16 -31.77 -28.49
C LEU A 67 0.07 -31.95 -26.97
N ILE A 68 0.53 -33.08 -26.44
CA ILE A 68 0.57 -33.33 -24.99
C ILE A 68 1.50 -32.35 -24.30
N CYS A 69 2.72 -32.13 -24.81
CA CYS A 69 3.67 -31.15 -24.25
C CYS A 69 3.11 -29.72 -24.30
N SER A 70 2.43 -29.36 -25.42
CA SER A 70 1.82 -28.04 -25.54
C SER A 70 0.64 -27.86 -24.55
N ALA A 71 -0.20 -28.88 -24.40
CA ALA A 71 -1.30 -28.85 -23.43
C ALA A 71 -0.79 -28.73 -21.98
N LEU A 72 0.25 -29.47 -21.62
CA LEU A 72 0.92 -29.39 -20.31
C LEU A 72 1.52 -27.99 -20.08
N PHE A 73 2.22 -27.44 -21.08
CA PHE A 73 2.76 -26.08 -21.00
C PHE A 73 1.68 -25.04 -20.71
N TRP A 74 0.57 -25.08 -21.47
CA TRP A 74 -0.53 -24.14 -21.27
C TRP A 74 -1.26 -24.35 -19.94
N ALA A 75 -1.39 -25.60 -19.47
CA ALA A 75 -1.95 -25.91 -18.15
C ALA A 75 -1.08 -25.34 -17.03
N VAL A 76 0.25 -25.53 -17.10
CA VAL A 76 1.20 -24.98 -16.12
C VAL A 76 1.19 -23.44 -16.16
N LEU A 77 1.23 -22.84 -17.35
CA LEU A 77 1.16 -21.40 -17.51
C LEU A 77 -0.16 -20.83 -16.94
N GLY A 78 -1.29 -21.47 -17.22
CA GLY A 78 -2.58 -21.10 -16.65
C GLY A 78 -2.61 -21.15 -15.12
N LEU A 79 -2.01 -22.20 -14.54
CA LEU A 79 -1.91 -22.39 -13.10
C LEU A 79 -1.00 -21.33 -12.46
N VAL A 80 0.11 -20.97 -13.10
CA VAL A 80 1.00 -19.89 -12.64
C VAL A 80 0.29 -18.54 -12.69
N LEU A 81 -0.41 -18.23 -13.79
CA LEU A 81 -1.17 -16.99 -13.91
C LEU A 81 -2.34 -16.91 -12.92
N PHE A 82 -3.03 -18.03 -12.71
CA PHE A 82 -4.10 -18.13 -11.70
C PHE A 82 -3.55 -17.92 -10.29
N SER A 83 -2.42 -18.55 -9.95
CA SER A 83 -1.74 -18.34 -8.66
C SER A 83 -1.29 -16.90 -8.50
N ALA A 84 -0.65 -16.30 -9.51
CA ALA A 84 -0.24 -14.91 -9.49
C ALA A 84 -1.45 -13.95 -9.33
N TYR A 85 -2.58 -14.27 -9.94
CA TYR A 85 -3.81 -13.49 -9.78
C TYR A 85 -4.41 -13.65 -8.38
N THR A 86 -4.46 -14.88 -7.84
CA THR A 86 -4.99 -15.16 -6.50
C THR A 86 -4.14 -14.50 -5.43
N TYR A 87 -2.83 -14.61 -5.54
CA TYR A 87 -1.86 -14.04 -4.58
C TYR A 87 -1.40 -12.61 -4.92
N ARG A 88 -2.09 -11.91 -5.85
CA ARG A 88 -1.71 -10.55 -6.30
C ARG A 88 -1.60 -9.53 -5.17
N PHE A 89 -2.39 -9.66 -4.11
CA PHE A 89 -2.34 -8.75 -2.96
C PHE A 89 -1.11 -9.02 -2.10
N GLU A 90 -0.77 -10.29 -1.87
CA GLU A 90 0.43 -10.69 -1.12
C GLU A 90 1.70 -10.36 -1.91
N LEU A 91 1.72 -10.58 -3.22
CA LEU A 91 2.82 -10.17 -4.09
C LEU A 91 3.04 -8.65 -4.08
N ARG A 92 1.98 -7.84 -4.07
CA ARG A 92 2.08 -6.38 -3.91
C ARG A 92 2.61 -5.99 -2.54
N GLN A 93 2.17 -6.66 -1.47
CA GLN A 93 2.70 -6.45 -0.12
C GLN A 93 4.18 -6.82 -0.04
N PHE A 94 4.58 -7.93 -0.66
CA PHE A 94 5.98 -8.35 -0.71
C PHE A 94 6.85 -7.34 -1.46
N GLY A 95 6.41 -6.86 -2.63
CA GLY A 95 7.10 -5.82 -3.39
C GLY A 95 7.21 -4.48 -2.63
N SER A 96 6.16 -4.09 -1.90
CA SER A 96 6.20 -2.89 -1.06
C SER A 96 7.11 -3.03 0.15
N ARG A 97 7.18 -4.22 0.78
CA ARG A 97 8.13 -4.51 1.88
C ARG A 97 9.58 -4.38 1.43
N LEU A 98 9.93 -4.91 0.27
CA LEU A 98 11.27 -4.78 -0.32
C LEU A 98 11.65 -3.30 -0.59
N SER A 99 10.71 -2.50 -1.08
CA SER A 99 10.93 -1.07 -1.34
C SER A 99 11.13 -0.27 -0.06
N ILE A 100 10.49 -0.67 1.04
CA ILE A 100 10.61 -0.04 2.36
C ILE A 100 11.94 -0.39 3.03
N GLU A 101 12.44 -1.63 2.83
CA GLU A 101 13.75 -2.05 3.33
C GLU A 101 14.90 -1.25 2.72
N LEU A 102 14.74 -0.82 1.47
CA LEU A 102 15.73 -0.01 0.76
C LEU A 102 15.65 1.48 1.11
N ASN A 103 14.51 1.98 1.62
CA ASN A 103 14.34 3.39 1.99
C ASN A 103 13.20 3.58 3.02
N PRO A 104 13.46 3.30 4.32
CA PRO A 104 12.43 3.30 5.37
C PRO A 104 11.73 4.65 5.58
N SER A 105 12.38 5.77 5.23
CA SER A 105 11.80 7.11 5.37
C SER A 105 10.78 7.48 4.28
N LYS A 106 10.62 6.70 3.21
CA LYS A 106 9.67 6.97 2.12
C LYS A 106 8.37 6.14 2.18
N ALA A 107 8.08 5.49 3.31
CA ALA A 107 6.88 4.66 3.46
C ALA A 107 5.57 5.47 3.62
N VAL A 108 5.50 6.67 3.06
CA VAL A 108 4.31 7.53 3.10
C VAL A 108 3.53 7.36 1.82
N ILE A 109 2.36 6.72 1.91
CA ILE A 109 1.38 6.69 0.82
C ILE A 109 0.44 7.87 1.03
N GLU A 110 0.60 8.92 0.22
CA GLU A 110 -0.21 10.13 0.27
C GLU A 110 -1.46 9.96 -0.59
N SER A 111 -2.63 9.96 0.03
CA SER A 111 -3.91 10.21 -0.65
C SER A 111 -4.26 11.69 -0.54
N SER A 112 -5.25 12.19 -1.29
CA SER A 112 -5.49 13.64 -1.48
C SER A 112 -5.61 14.47 -0.19
N ARG A 113 -5.90 13.85 0.97
CA ARG A 113 -6.01 14.53 2.28
C ARG A 113 -5.51 13.71 3.46
N SER A 114 -4.88 12.56 3.27
CA SER A 114 -4.41 11.70 4.36
C SER A 114 -3.00 11.19 4.10
N VAL A 115 -2.28 10.90 5.17
CA VAL A 115 -0.94 10.30 5.11
C VAL A 115 -1.01 8.92 5.74
N SER A 116 -0.57 7.89 5.01
CA SER A 116 -0.52 6.52 5.49
C SER A 116 0.92 6.07 5.67
N ILE A 117 1.24 5.58 6.83
CA ILE A 117 2.57 5.18 7.28
C ILE A 117 2.52 3.69 7.58
N ARG A 118 3.52 2.93 7.11
CA ARG A 118 3.63 1.52 7.44
C ARG A 118 4.59 1.30 8.60
N SER A 119 4.29 0.33 9.46
CA SER A 119 5.19 -0.07 10.54
C SER A 119 6.51 -0.66 9.97
N ASN A 120 7.61 -0.45 10.69
CA ASN A 120 8.88 -1.11 10.41
C ASN A 120 8.84 -2.58 10.86
N LYS A 121 9.97 -3.33 10.69
CA LYS A 121 10.09 -4.74 11.10
C LYS A 121 9.87 -4.97 12.60
N SER A 122 10.12 -3.97 13.42
CA SER A 122 9.91 -4.03 14.87
C SER A 122 8.50 -3.61 15.30
N GLY A 123 7.58 -3.38 14.34
CA GLY A 123 6.21 -2.98 14.63
C GLY A 123 6.04 -1.49 14.95
N HIS A 124 7.10 -0.69 14.84
CA HIS A 124 7.05 0.74 15.14
C HIS A 124 6.72 1.58 13.91
N PHE A 125 5.97 2.65 14.13
CA PHE A 125 5.67 3.66 13.11
C PHE A 125 6.67 4.80 13.21
N VAL A 126 7.56 4.90 12.24
CA VAL A 126 8.57 5.96 12.14
C VAL A 126 8.26 6.83 10.93
N ILE A 127 8.27 8.15 11.10
CA ILE A 127 7.95 9.12 10.05
C ILE A 127 8.96 10.27 10.04
N GLU A 128 9.29 10.75 8.87
CA GLU A 128 9.97 12.02 8.69
C GLU A 128 8.94 13.14 8.59
N ALA A 129 9.06 14.13 9.45
CA ALA A 129 8.23 15.33 9.44
C ALA A 129 9.11 16.57 9.28
N PHE A 130 8.58 17.58 8.60
CA PHE A 130 9.22 18.91 8.57
C PHE A 130 8.76 19.72 9.76
N VAL A 131 9.72 20.07 10.61
CA VAL A 131 9.51 20.91 11.78
C VAL A 131 9.96 22.33 11.45
N THR A 132 9.02 23.28 11.48
CA THR A 132 9.33 24.70 11.26
C THR A 132 9.47 25.39 12.61
N GLN A 133 10.63 26.00 12.84
CA GLN A 133 10.93 26.80 14.01
C GLN A 133 11.76 28.03 13.60
N ALA A 134 11.45 29.20 14.15
CA ALA A 134 12.11 30.46 13.81
C ALA A 134 12.16 30.74 12.29
N GLY A 135 11.12 30.33 11.54
CA GLY A 135 11.01 30.53 10.08
C GLY A 135 11.80 29.50 9.23
N GLN A 136 12.53 28.58 9.83
CA GLN A 136 13.27 27.53 9.12
C GLN A 136 12.60 26.16 9.30
N ALA A 137 12.53 25.38 8.22
CA ALA A 137 11.97 24.04 8.22
C ALA A 137 13.11 23.01 8.20
N HIS A 138 13.12 22.10 9.18
CA HIS A 138 14.11 21.05 9.32
C HIS A 138 13.45 19.67 9.27
N PRO A 139 14.01 18.70 8.54
CA PRO A 139 13.53 17.34 8.59
C PRO A 139 13.89 16.69 9.92
N VAL A 140 12.90 16.07 10.55
CA VAL A 140 13.05 15.37 11.83
C VAL A 140 12.37 14.01 11.72
N GLN A 141 13.07 12.97 12.14
CA GLN A 141 12.47 11.65 12.29
C GLN A 141 11.78 11.53 13.64
N PHE A 142 10.54 11.10 13.61
CA PHE A 142 9.73 10.85 14.79
C PHE A 142 9.30 9.38 14.85
N LEU A 143 9.37 8.82 16.03
CA LEU A 143 8.63 7.63 16.39
C LEU A 143 7.23 8.06 16.85
N ILE A 144 6.18 7.53 16.24
CA ILE A 144 4.81 7.81 16.67
C ILE A 144 4.52 7.02 17.93
N ASP A 145 4.16 7.75 18.99
CA ASP A 145 3.94 7.19 20.33
C ASP A 145 2.66 7.77 20.96
N THR A 146 1.59 6.95 20.99
CA THR A 146 0.32 7.32 21.62
C THR A 146 0.38 7.33 23.15
N GLY A 147 1.44 6.77 23.76
CA GLY A 147 1.71 6.83 25.19
C GLY A 147 2.37 8.13 25.64
N ALA A 148 2.97 8.88 24.71
CA ALA A 148 3.55 10.18 25.01
C ALA A 148 2.50 11.28 24.97
N SER A 149 2.32 12.04 26.06
CA SER A 149 1.35 13.15 26.14
C SER A 149 1.72 14.33 25.23
N ASP A 150 3.01 14.61 25.08
CA ASP A 150 3.52 15.70 24.26
C ASP A 150 4.43 15.17 23.12
N VAL A 151 4.70 16.03 22.15
CA VAL A 151 5.84 15.81 21.24
C VAL A 151 7.13 15.95 22.05
N ILE A 152 7.98 14.93 22.01
CA ILE A 152 9.27 14.92 22.74
C ILE A 152 10.40 15.03 21.72
N LEU A 153 11.22 16.06 21.88
CA LEU A 153 12.41 16.26 21.08
C LEU A 153 13.64 15.70 21.84
N SER A 154 14.51 14.98 21.14
CA SER A 154 15.85 14.71 21.69
C SER A 154 16.63 16.01 21.78
N PRO A 155 17.60 16.14 22.71
CA PRO A 155 18.44 17.33 22.83
C PRO A 155 19.15 17.71 21.53
N ALA A 156 19.65 16.71 20.79
CA ALA A 156 20.32 16.93 19.51
C ALA A 156 19.36 17.54 18.46
N VAL A 157 18.11 17.08 18.38
CA VAL A 157 17.10 17.63 17.48
C VAL A 157 16.70 19.04 17.92
N ALA A 158 16.48 19.26 19.21
CA ALA A 158 16.12 20.58 19.76
C ALA A 158 17.19 21.62 19.45
N SER A 159 18.47 21.27 19.62
CA SER A 159 19.59 22.16 19.27
C SER A 159 19.59 22.53 17.78
N ARG A 160 19.36 21.56 16.86
CA ARG A 160 19.25 21.82 15.41
C ARG A 160 18.09 22.74 15.06
N LEU A 161 17.00 22.67 15.83
CA LEU A 161 15.83 23.56 15.67
C LEU A 161 16.04 24.95 16.26
N GLY A 162 17.22 25.24 16.85
CA GLY A 162 17.57 26.53 17.42
C GLY A 162 17.13 26.73 18.85
N PHE A 163 16.69 25.69 19.57
CA PHE A 163 16.46 25.78 21.00
C PHE A 163 17.79 25.81 21.75
N GLY A 164 18.02 26.84 22.57
CA GLY A 164 19.21 26.96 23.43
C GLY A 164 19.12 25.99 24.61
N ILE A 165 19.69 24.81 24.49
CA ILE A 165 19.54 23.71 25.47
C ILE A 165 19.93 24.15 26.87
N GLU A 166 21.02 24.94 27.01
CA GLU A 166 21.54 25.44 28.29
C GLU A 166 20.61 26.44 29.00
N SER A 167 19.75 27.11 28.21
CA SER A 167 18.77 28.07 28.73
C SER A 167 17.40 27.45 29.03
N LEU A 168 17.21 26.18 28.73
CA LEU A 168 15.92 25.51 28.94
C LEU A 168 15.77 25.10 30.43
N ASN A 169 14.54 25.21 30.93
CA ASN A 169 14.21 24.79 32.29
C ASN A 169 13.63 23.37 32.30
N PHE A 170 14.43 22.38 32.69
CA PHE A 170 14.05 20.96 32.76
C PHE A 170 13.29 20.66 34.07
N ASN A 171 12.07 21.13 34.18
CA ASN A 171 11.24 21.03 35.39
C ASN A 171 9.95 20.20 35.20
N LYS A 172 9.67 19.73 34.00
CA LYS A 172 8.46 18.93 33.72
C LYS A 172 8.77 17.45 33.83
N PRO A 173 8.21 16.72 34.83
CA PRO A 173 8.42 15.28 34.93
C PRO A 173 7.55 14.51 33.94
N TYR A 174 8.12 13.50 33.31
CA TYR A 174 7.45 12.47 32.55
C TYR A 174 7.71 11.10 33.12
N GLN A 175 6.65 10.35 33.38
CA GLN A 175 6.75 8.95 33.80
C GLN A 175 7.02 8.12 32.55
N THR A 176 8.10 7.35 32.55
CA THR A 176 8.46 6.44 31.47
C THR A 176 8.62 5.02 32.00
N ALA A 177 8.74 4.03 31.13
CA ALA A 177 9.00 2.64 31.52
C ALA A 177 10.33 2.50 32.31
N ASN A 178 11.29 3.40 32.08
CA ASN A 178 12.59 3.40 32.73
C ASN A 178 12.68 4.34 33.96
N GLY A 179 11.55 4.89 34.40
CA GLY A 179 11.47 5.82 35.51
C GLY A 179 11.07 7.25 35.12
N ILE A 180 11.28 8.20 36.01
CA ILE A 180 10.95 9.61 35.81
C ILE A 180 12.06 10.30 35.04
N VAL A 181 11.71 11.00 33.99
CA VAL A 181 12.62 11.85 33.21
C VAL A 181 12.11 13.29 33.25
N LEU A 182 13.04 14.22 33.53
CA LEU A 182 12.74 15.65 33.49
C LEU A 182 12.93 16.17 32.07
N ALA A 183 11.97 16.95 31.57
CA ALA A 183 12.03 17.60 30.30
C ALA A 183 11.71 19.11 30.42
N ALA A 184 12.14 19.87 29.43
CA ALA A 184 11.87 21.30 29.33
C ALA A 184 10.72 21.56 28.35
N PRO A 185 9.62 22.19 28.79
CA PRO A 185 8.49 22.51 27.90
C PRO A 185 8.91 23.57 26.88
N VAL A 186 8.54 23.34 25.61
CA VAL A 186 8.79 24.22 24.49
C VAL A 186 7.56 24.27 23.58
N ARG A 187 7.53 25.22 22.63
CA ARG A 187 6.52 25.26 21.55
C ARG A 187 7.17 25.20 20.19
N ILE A 188 6.62 24.39 19.34
CA ILE A 188 7.02 24.23 17.93
C ILE A 188 6.03 24.99 17.06
N SER A 189 6.54 25.87 16.21
CA SER A 189 5.69 26.72 15.35
C SER A 189 4.82 25.89 14.41
N ARG A 190 5.39 24.83 13.78
CA ARG A 190 4.65 23.92 12.89
C ARG A 190 5.34 22.57 12.80
N ILE A 191 4.55 21.50 12.75
CA ILE A 191 4.97 20.17 12.33
C ILE A 191 4.14 19.78 11.11
N GLN A 192 4.79 19.33 10.04
CA GLN A 192 4.17 18.94 8.78
C GLN A 192 4.62 17.57 8.33
N ILE A 193 3.66 16.70 8.00
CA ILE A 193 3.84 15.36 7.47
C ILE A 193 3.07 15.27 6.14
N GLY A 194 3.77 15.34 5.01
CA GLY A 194 3.13 15.43 3.71
C GLY A 194 2.19 16.65 3.65
N LYS A 195 0.88 16.42 3.46
CA LYS A 195 -0.16 17.48 3.44
C LYS A 195 -0.82 17.73 4.81
N VAL A 196 -0.54 16.89 5.80
CA VAL A 196 -1.05 17.06 7.16
C VAL A 196 -0.11 17.99 7.92
N PHE A 197 -0.63 19.03 8.56
CA PHE A 197 0.18 19.93 9.38
C PHE A 197 -0.60 20.40 10.61
N VAL A 198 0.14 20.68 11.66
CA VAL A 198 -0.37 21.27 12.90
C VAL A 198 0.54 22.44 13.28
N ASN A 199 -0.05 23.58 13.58
CA ASN A 199 0.66 24.78 14.05
C ASN A 199 0.62 24.84 15.57
N ASP A 200 1.59 25.56 16.17
CA ASP A 200 1.67 25.84 17.60
C ASP A 200 1.53 24.57 18.46
N VAL A 201 2.45 23.61 18.22
CA VAL A 201 2.43 22.29 18.87
C VAL A 201 3.15 22.38 20.20
N ARG A 202 2.49 21.92 21.28
CA ARG A 202 3.17 21.72 22.58
C ARG A 202 4.17 20.60 22.45
N ALA A 203 5.38 20.86 22.90
CA ALA A 203 6.47 19.89 22.89
C ALA A 203 7.29 20.02 24.16
N SER A 204 8.17 19.07 24.37
CA SER A 204 9.17 19.15 25.45
C SER A 204 10.49 18.62 24.91
N VAL A 205 11.58 19.23 25.36
CA VAL A 205 12.93 18.73 25.12
C VAL A 205 13.31 17.78 26.24
N ASN A 206 13.70 16.56 25.88
CA ASN A 206 14.13 15.57 26.88
C ASN A 206 15.41 16.03 27.59
N GLY A 207 15.51 15.78 28.88
CA GLY A 207 16.72 16.08 29.66
C GLY A 207 17.87 15.11 29.42
N ILE A 208 17.60 13.97 28.82
CA ILE A 208 18.58 12.94 28.44
C ILE A 208 18.52 12.63 26.96
N GLU A 209 19.65 12.23 26.37
CA GLU A 209 19.65 11.79 24.95
C GLU A 209 18.97 10.42 24.84
N THR A 210 17.92 10.35 24.02
CA THR A 210 17.09 9.15 23.81
C THR A 210 17.16 8.60 22.39
N GLY A 211 17.99 9.19 21.55
CA GLY A 211 18.16 8.79 20.13
C GLY A 211 17.00 9.19 19.22
N ASN A 212 15.75 8.92 19.59
CA ASN A 212 14.58 9.23 18.80
C ASN A 212 13.73 10.33 19.43
N SER A 213 13.22 11.23 18.58
CA SER A 213 12.13 12.13 18.97
C SER A 213 10.79 11.41 18.87
N LEU A 214 9.82 11.74 19.75
CA LEU A 214 8.51 11.11 19.80
C LEU A 214 7.44 12.08 19.28
N LEU A 215 6.54 11.58 18.45
CA LEU A 215 5.35 12.30 18.00
C LEU A 215 4.16 11.85 18.87
N GLY A 216 3.90 12.60 19.92
CA GLY A 216 2.90 12.27 20.94
C GLY A 216 1.53 12.89 20.71
N MET A 217 0.67 12.77 21.74
CA MET A 217 -0.74 13.15 21.67
C MET A 217 -0.96 14.64 21.44
N SER A 218 -0.05 15.53 21.88
CA SER A 218 -0.18 16.98 21.61
C SER A 218 -0.22 17.33 20.10
N PHE A 219 0.25 16.42 19.22
CA PHE A 219 0.08 16.52 17.77
C PHE A 219 -1.08 15.66 17.31
N LEU A 220 -1.15 14.38 17.74
CA LEU A 220 -2.10 13.39 17.21
C LEU A 220 -3.56 13.75 17.51
N GLU A 221 -3.88 14.29 18.69
CA GLU A 221 -5.23 14.74 19.09
C GLU A 221 -5.76 15.90 18.25
N ARG A 222 -4.89 16.64 17.57
CA ARG A 222 -5.29 17.78 16.73
C ARG A 222 -5.63 17.38 15.30
N LEU A 223 -5.51 16.10 14.99
CA LEU A 223 -5.95 15.51 13.73
C LEU A 223 -7.42 15.09 13.84
N SER A 224 -8.13 15.08 12.71
CA SER A 224 -9.52 14.62 12.68
C SER A 224 -9.64 13.11 12.91
N SER A 225 -8.60 12.35 12.52
CA SER A 225 -8.56 10.90 12.74
C SER A 225 -7.13 10.36 12.71
N VAL A 226 -6.87 9.40 13.60
CA VAL A 226 -5.67 8.57 13.66
C VAL A 226 -6.12 7.12 13.67
N GLU A 227 -5.96 6.41 12.55
CA GLU A 227 -6.49 5.07 12.34
C GLU A 227 -5.36 4.04 12.23
N PHE A 228 -5.38 3.03 13.10
CA PHE A 228 -4.48 1.88 13.04
C PHE A 228 -5.21 0.72 12.36
N LYS A 229 -4.69 0.23 11.24
CA LYS A 229 -5.24 -0.92 10.54
C LYS A 229 -4.11 -1.86 10.14
N GLN A 230 -4.00 -2.98 10.85
CA GLN A 230 -2.89 -3.93 10.68
C GLN A 230 -1.53 -3.22 10.86
N ASP A 231 -0.71 -3.22 9.82
CA ASP A 231 0.62 -2.60 9.75
C ASP A 231 0.61 -1.17 9.16
N ILE A 232 -0.57 -0.55 9.02
CA ILE A 232 -0.75 0.79 8.46
C ILE A 232 -1.37 1.73 9.49
N LEU A 233 -0.74 2.87 9.68
CA LEU A 233 -1.27 4.01 10.41
C LEU A 233 -1.66 5.10 9.42
N THR A 234 -2.91 5.58 9.49
CA THR A 234 -3.43 6.66 8.64
C THR A 234 -3.73 7.89 9.47
N LEU A 235 -3.13 9.01 9.10
CA LEU A 235 -3.33 10.33 9.70
C LEU A 235 -4.22 11.18 8.77
N LYS A 236 -5.30 11.77 9.30
CA LYS A 236 -6.19 12.69 8.57
C LYS A 236 -6.18 14.06 9.24
N PRO A 237 -6.09 15.16 8.48
CA PRO A 237 -6.10 16.53 9.00
C PRO A 237 -7.43 16.93 9.62
#